data_4cd0e86843378020e988bea166bca2d2
#
_entry.id   4cd0e86843378020e988bea166bca2d2
#
_cell.length_a   1.000
_cell.length_b   1.000
_cell.length_c   1.000
_cell.angle_alpha   90.00
_cell.angle_beta   90.00
_cell.angle_gamma   90.00
#
_symmetry.space_group_name_H-M   'P 1'
#
loop_
_entity.id
_entity.type
_entity.pdbx_description
1 polymer ?
#
loop_
_entity_poly.entity_id
_entity_poly.type
_entity_poly.pdbx_seq_one_letter_code
_entity_poly.pdbx_strand_id
1 'polypeptide(L)'
;GSRGLGDVYKRQETGYHNLIKLVSHAWTRGYYMRPRTDRSELEKYHEGLIICSACLGGEVPKRITAGQFAEAEEAIQWYKNLFGDDYYLELQRHKATVPRANHECYPLQVNVNKHLIEYAKKFNVKLICTNDVHFVDEENAEAHDRLICLSTGKDLDDPTRMLYTKQEWMKTREERTLCRLS
;
A
#
# COMPACT_ATOMS: atom_id res chain seq x y z
N GLY A 1 -5.44 -2.79 -8.40
CA GLY A 1 -5.28 -2.34 -7.04
C GLY A 1 -5.91 -0.98 -6.81
N SER A 2 -6.72 -0.84 -5.80
CA SER A 2 -7.31 0.44 -5.39
C SER A 2 -6.23 1.32 -4.77
N ARG A 3 -5.51 2.08 -5.57
CA ARG A 3 -4.60 3.10 -5.06
C ARG A 3 -5.40 4.19 -4.37
N GLY A 4 -5.43 4.19 -3.04
CA GLY A 4 -6.03 5.28 -2.28
C GLY A 4 -6.69 4.88 -0.96
N LEU A 5 -7.35 3.74 -0.89
CA LEU A 5 -8.06 3.33 0.32
C LEU A 5 -7.31 2.28 1.16
N GLY A 6 -6.41 1.53 0.59
CA GLY A 6 -5.66 0.45 1.24
C GLY A 6 -5.72 -0.86 0.46
N ASP A 7 -4.96 -1.85 0.90
CA ASP A 7 -5.00 -3.18 0.34
C ASP A 7 -6.11 -4.00 0.99
N VAL A 8 -6.90 -4.70 0.17
CA VAL A 8 -8.09 -5.44 0.62
C VAL A 8 -7.91 -6.94 0.33
N TYR A 9 -8.10 -7.76 1.36
CA TYR A 9 -8.00 -9.22 1.28
C TYR A 9 -9.31 -9.87 1.71
N LYS A 10 -9.63 -11.02 1.10
CA LYS A 10 -10.79 -11.83 1.51
C LYS A 10 -10.45 -12.70 2.73
N ARG A 11 -11.37 -12.79 3.68
CA ARG A 11 -11.28 -13.71 4.82
C ARG A 11 -12.20 -14.93 4.67
N GLN A 12 -13.33 -14.74 4.01
CA GLN A 12 -14.40 -15.74 3.85
C GLN A 12 -15.04 -15.63 2.48
N GLU A 13 -15.91 -16.57 2.12
CA GLU A 13 -16.67 -16.54 0.87
C GLU A 13 -17.49 -15.26 0.72
N THR A 14 -18.14 -14.80 1.79
CA THR A 14 -18.84 -13.50 1.84
C THR A 14 -17.91 -12.34 1.47
N GLY A 15 -16.69 -12.31 2.04
CA GLY A 15 -15.69 -11.30 1.70
C GLY A 15 -15.27 -11.36 0.23
N TYR A 16 -15.18 -12.55 -0.36
CA TYR A 16 -14.89 -12.70 -1.78
C TYR A 16 -15.98 -12.07 -2.67
N HIS A 17 -17.25 -12.37 -2.38
CA HIS A 17 -18.35 -11.78 -3.11
C HIS A 17 -18.45 -10.26 -2.91
N ASN A 18 -18.17 -9.76 -1.71
CA ASN A 18 -18.14 -8.34 -1.43
C ASN A 18 -16.98 -7.64 -2.16
N LEU A 19 -15.80 -8.26 -2.22
CA LEU A 19 -14.69 -7.73 -3.01
C LEU A 19 -15.03 -7.66 -4.50
N ILE A 20 -15.68 -8.70 -5.06
CA ILE A 20 -16.17 -8.68 -6.45
C ILE A 20 -17.11 -7.50 -6.67
N LYS A 21 -18.06 -7.25 -5.76
CA LYS A 21 -18.98 -6.10 -5.87
C LYS A 21 -18.24 -4.77 -5.85
N LEU A 22 -17.33 -4.57 -4.89
CA LEU A 22 -16.52 -3.34 -4.80
C LEU A 22 -15.73 -3.08 -6.09
N VAL A 23 -15.03 -4.10 -6.60
CA VAL A 23 -14.27 -3.99 -7.85
C VAL A 23 -15.19 -3.72 -9.03
N SER A 24 -16.30 -4.45 -9.15
CA SER A 24 -17.27 -4.25 -10.24
C SER A 24 -17.89 -2.85 -10.21
N HIS A 25 -18.29 -2.36 -9.04
CA HIS A 25 -18.81 -1.00 -8.89
C HIS A 25 -17.76 0.06 -9.20
N ALA A 26 -16.51 -0.15 -8.81
CA ALA A 26 -15.42 0.76 -9.15
C ALA A 26 -15.23 0.91 -10.67
N TRP A 27 -15.41 -0.19 -11.44
CA TRP A 27 -15.33 -0.17 -12.90
C TRP A 27 -16.58 0.36 -13.58
N THR A 28 -17.78 0.07 -13.07
CA THR A 28 -19.05 0.38 -13.76
C THR A 28 -19.64 1.72 -13.34
N ARG A 29 -19.45 2.14 -12.07
CA ARG A 29 -20.05 3.35 -11.50
C ARG A 29 -19.02 4.37 -11.04
N GLY A 30 -17.86 3.90 -10.55
CA GLY A 30 -16.80 4.75 -10.02
C GLY A 30 -15.68 5.08 -11.02
N TYR A 31 -15.87 4.75 -12.30
CA TYR A 31 -14.82 4.96 -13.30
C TYR A 31 -14.72 6.44 -13.69
N TYR A 32 -13.59 7.03 -13.32
CA TYR A 32 -13.16 8.33 -13.83
C TYR A 32 -11.64 8.30 -14.06
N MET A 33 -11.23 8.15 -15.31
CA MET A 33 -9.84 7.88 -15.76
C MET A 33 -9.25 6.58 -15.18
N ARG A 34 -9.70 6.13 -14.02
CA ARG A 34 -9.36 4.89 -13.32
C ARG A 34 -10.56 4.41 -12.51
N PRO A 35 -10.70 3.11 -12.25
CA PRO A 35 -11.73 2.59 -11.35
C PRO A 35 -11.48 3.12 -9.92
N ARG A 36 -12.54 3.60 -9.28
CA ARG A 36 -12.51 4.16 -7.91
C ARG A 36 -13.63 3.57 -7.08
N THR A 37 -13.36 3.42 -5.80
CA THR A 37 -14.38 3.16 -4.78
C THR A 37 -14.30 4.25 -3.71
N ASP A 38 -15.31 4.33 -2.87
CA ASP A 38 -15.42 5.30 -1.79
C ASP A 38 -15.80 4.64 -0.47
N ARG A 39 -15.85 5.45 0.60
CA ARG A 39 -16.21 4.97 1.94
C ARG A 39 -17.62 4.41 2.00
N SER A 40 -18.57 4.99 1.25
CA SER A 40 -19.97 4.52 1.27
C SER A 40 -20.13 3.12 0.67
N GLU A 41 -19.34 2.79 -0.33
CA GLU A 41 -19.29 1.43 -0.91
C GLU A 41 -18.58 0.45 0.04
N LEU A 42 -17.52 0.89 0.72
CA LEU A 42 -16.86 0.07 1.75
C LEU A 42 -17.81 -0.24 2.91
N GLU A 43 -18.57 0.73 3.39
CA GLU A 43 -19.57 0.53 4.46
C GLU A 43 -20.61 -0.53 4.08
N LYS A 44 -21.02 -0.59 2.82
CA LYS A 44 -22.00 -1.59 2.33
C LYS A 44 -21.41 -3.00 2.20
N TYR A 45 -20.13 -3.10 1.84
CA TYR A 45 -19.53 -4.37 1.41
C TYR A 45 -18.26 -4.73 2.21
N HIS A 46 -18.12 -4.25 3.46
CA HIS A 46 -16.95 -4.50 4.30
C HIS A 46 -16.89 -5.90 4.90
N GLU A 47 -18.03 -6.56 5.06
CA GLU A 47 -18.12 -7.84 5.77
C GLU A 47 -17.22 -8.91 5.12
N GLY A 48 -16.44 -9.61 5.95
CA GLY A 48 -15.53 -10.67 5.50
C GLY A 48 -14.27 -10.18 4.78
N LEU A 49 -14.00 -8.88 4.79
CA LEU A 49 -12.78 -8.28 4.24
C LEU A 49 -11.77 -7.96 5.34
N ILE A 50 -10.50 -8.09 4.99
CA ILE A 50 -9.37 -7.55 5.73
C ILE A 50 -8.83 -6.37 4.95
N ILE A 51 -8.54 -5.25 5.62
CA ILE A 51 -8.00 -4.06 4.97
C ILE A 51 -6.68 -3.62 5.62
N CYS A 52 -5.73 -3.19 4.80
CA CYS A 52 -4.44 -2.68 5.24
C CYS A 52 -4.25 -1.24 4.74
N SER A 53 -3.40 -0.48 5.43
CA SER A 53 -3.16 0.94 5.10
C SER A 53 -2.39 1.17 3.80
N ALA A 54 -1.92 0.11 3.15
CA ALA A 54 -1.14 0.11 1.91
C ALA A 54 0.23 0.80 2.00
N CYS A 55 0.86 1.00 0.84
CA CYS A 55 2.17 1.65 0.69
C CYS A 55 2.08 3.18 0.89
N LEU A 56 3.14 3.93 0.57
CA LEU A 56 3.14 5.40 0.60
C LEU A 56 1.99 6.03 -0.21
N GLY A 57 1.40 5.28 -1.14
CA GLY A 57 0.23 5.66 -1.92
C GLY A 57 -1.12 5.52 -1.20
N GLY A 58 -1.17 4.89 -0.02
CA GLY A 58 -2.38 4.73 0.78
C GLY A 58 -2.87 6.04 1.41
N GLU A 59 -4.13 6.07 1.86
CA GLU A 59 -4.73 7.29 2.44
C GLU A 59 -3.96 7.76 3.68
N VAL A 60 -3.74 6.87 4.65
CA VAL A 60 -3.05 7.21 5.91
C VAL A 60 -1.60 7.62 5.68
N PRO A 61 -0.75 6.85 4.95
CA PRO A 61 0.62 7.27 4.65
C PRO A 61 0.71 8.61 3.90
N LYS A 62 -0.19 8.87 2.96
CA LYS A 62 -0.24 10.17 2.25
C LYS A 62 -0.53 11.34 3.18
N ARG A 63 -1.47 11.19 4.12
CA ARG A 63 -1.78 12.22 5.11
C ARG A 63 -0.57 12.52 5.99
N ILE A 64 0.12 11.46 6.46
CA ILE A 64 1.35 11.61 7.26
C ILE A 64 2.43 12.36 6.46
N THR A 65 2.67 11.96 5.21
CA THR A 65 3.67 12.57 4.33
C THR A 65 3.37 14.04 4.05
N ALA A 66 2.09 14.40 3.97
CA ALA A 66 1.62 15.78 3.80
C ALA A 66 1.58 16.60 5.10
N GLY A 67 1.96 16.02 6.26
CA GLY A 67 1.86 16.69 7.56
C GLY A 67 0.43 16.84 8.09
N GLN A 68 -0.54 16.14 7.49
CA GLN A 68 -1.95 16.15 7.85
C GLN A 68 -2.21 15.06 8.91
N PHE A 69 -1.67 15.25 10.10
CA PHE A 69 -1.70 14.21 11.14
C PHE A 69 -3.09 13.98 11.72
N ALA A 70 -3.88 15.04 11.90
CA ALA A 70 -5.26 14.93 12.40
C ALA A 70 -6.12 14.10 11.43
N GLU A 71 -6.04 14.40 10.14
CA GLU A 71 -6.77 13.68 9.10
C GLU A 71 -6.28 12.22 8.95
N ALA A 72 -5.00 11.96 9.21
CA ALA A 72 -4.49 10.59 9.26
C ALA A 72 -5.11 9.81 10.42
N GLU A 73 -5.21 10.41 11.59
CA GLU A 73 -5.85 9.82 12.76
C GLU A 73 -7.35 9.57 12.55
N GLU A 74 -8.07 10.53 11.98
CA GLU A 74 -9.48 10.37 11.61
C GLU A 74 -9.69 9.20 10.64
N ALA A 75 -8.82 9.07 9.63
CA ALA A 75 -8.88 7.95 8.69
C ALA A 75 -8.66 6.62 9.42
N ILE A 76 -7.65 6.52 10.30
CA ILE A 76 -7.38 5.30 11.07
C ILE A 76 -8.60 4.93 11.93
N GLN A 77 -9.20 5.90 12.62
CA GLN A 77 -10.39 5.66 13.44
C GLN A 77 -11.56 5.17 12.60
N TRP A 78 -11.80 5.79 11.44
CA TRP A 78 -12.86 5.36 10.54
C TRP A 78 -12.69 3.90 10.10
N TYR A 79 -11.47 3.52 9.64
CA TYR A 79 -11.19 2.14 9.24
C TYR A 79 -11.29 1.17 10.43
N LYS A 80 -10.76 1.55 11.59
CA LYS A 80 -10.84 0.72 12.81
C LYS A 80 -12.29 0.51 13.26
N ASN A 81 -13.13 1.53 13.19
CA ASN A 81 -14.55 1.41 13.54
C ASN A 81 -15.30 0.49 12.59
N LEU A 82 -14.99 0.53 11.28
CA LEU A 82 -15.69 -0.27 10.28
C LEU A 82 -15.19 -1.73 10.25
N PHE A 83 -13.88 -1.96 10.31
CA PHE A 83 -13.27 -3.29 10.14
C PHE A 83 -12.83 -3.95 11.45
N GLY A 84 -12.84 -3.23 12.57
CA GLY A 84 -12.43 -3.77 13.85
C GLY A 84 -11.02 -4.35 13.84
N ASP A 85 -10.89 -5.62 14.19
CA ASP A 85 -9.62 -6.34 14.23
C ASP A 85 -9.10 -6.81 12.87
N ASP A 86 -9.87 -6.61 11.82
CA ASP A 86 -9.49 -6.89 10.43
C ASP A 86 -8.90 -5.65 9.72
N TYR A 87 -8.63 -4.55 10.45
CA TYR A 87 -7.84 -3.43 9.98
C TYR A 87 -6.40 -3.50 10.47
N TYR A 88 -5.43 -3.28 9.55
CA TYR A 88 -4.00 -3.32 9.83
C TYR A 88 -3.29 -2.08 9.31
N LEU A 89 -2.35 -1.55 10.11
CA LEU A 89 -1.38 -0.56 9.62
C LEU A 89 -0.17 -1.29 9.05
N GLU A 90 0.22 -0.90 7.84
CA GLU A 90 1.18 -1.62 7.02
C GLU A 90 2.54 -0.94 7.03
N LEU A 91 3.56 -1.66 7.51
CA LEU A 91 4.93 -1.19 7.54
C LEU A 91 5.69 -1.74 6.34
N GLN A 92 6.31 -0.84 5.58
CA GLN A 92 7.14 -1.18 4.43
C GLN A 92 8.51 -0.51 4.55
N ARG A 93 9.55 -1.19 4.07
CA ARG A 93 10.91 -0.66 3.99
C ARG A 93 11.59 -1.20 2.74
N HIS A 94 11.92 -0.31 1.82
CA HIS A 94 12.62 -0.61 0.58
C HIS A 94 13.88 0.22 0.47
N LYS A 95 14.97 -0.28 1.05
CA LYS A 95 16.29 0.38 0.95
C LYS A 95 16.91 0.00 -0.40
N ALA A 96 16.87 0.95 -1.33
CA ALA A 96 17.39 0.74 -2.67
C ALA A 96 18.90 0.96 -2.73
N THR A 97 19.56 0.23 -3.63
CA THR A 97 20.95 0.48 -4.00
C THR A 97 21.09 1.63 -5.01
N VAL A 98 20.02 1.93 -5.75
CA VAL A 98 19.97 3.06 -6.70
C VAL A 98 19.73 4.36 -5.92
N PRO A 99 20.67 5.33 -5.91
CA PRO A 99 20.59 6.51 -5.04
C PRO A 99 19.30 7.31 -5.20
N ARG A 100 18.83 7.56 -6.43
CA ARG A 100 17.61 8.32 -6.67
C ARG A 100 16.37 7.61 -6.12
N ALA A 101 16.19 6.33 -6.40
CA ALA A 101 15.06 5.54 -5.90
C ALA A 101 15.08 5.45 -4.37
N ASN A 102 16.26 5.30 -3.78
CA ASN A 102 16.41 5.28 -2.32
C ASN A 102 16.04 6.63 -1.70
N HIS A 103 16.46 7.73 -2.30
CA HIS A 103 16.18 9.08 -1.79
C HIS A 103 14.69 9.42 -1.84
N GLU A 104 13.98 9.00 -2.89
CA GLU A 104 12.56 9.31 -3.08
C GLU A 104 11.63 8.44 -2.20
N CYS A 105 12.05 7.24 -1.82
CA CYS A 105 11.18 6.26 -1.16
C CYS A 105 11.57 5.98 0.31
N TYR A 106 12.80 5.56 0.55
CA TYR A 106 13.20 5.03 1.84
C TYR A 106 13.07 6.01 3.02
N PRO A 107 13.51 7.26 2.93
CA PRO A 107 13.34 8.23 4.02
C PRO A 107 11.88 8.50 4.36
N LEU A 108 11.01 8.54 3.34
CA LEU A 108 9.56 8.71 3.55
C LEU A 108 8.96 7.50 4.28
N GLN A 109 9.34 6.27 3.88
CA GLN A 109 8.91 5.05 4.57
C GLN A 109 9.37 5.02 6.02
N VAL A 110 10.61 5.41 6.31
CA VAL A 110 11.12 5.48 7.69
C VAL A 110 10.31 6.46 8.52
N ASN A 111 10.01 7.64 7.98
CA ASN A 111 9.20 8.64 8.67
C ASN A 111 7.77 8.16 8.90
N VAL A 112 7.11 7.66 7.86
CA VAL A 112 5.74 7.14 7.95
C VAL A 112 5.65 6.00 8.95
N ASN A 113 6.59 5.05 8.92
CA ASN A 113 6.59 3.91 9.84
C ASN A 113 6.67 4.33 11.31
N LYS A 114 7.41 5.39 11.65
CA LYS A 114 7.45 5.92 13.04
C LYS A 114 6.04 6.31 13.50
N HIS A 115 5.33 7.09 12.70
CA HIS A 115 3.96 7.51 13.01
C HIS A 115 2.99 6.32 13.05
N LEU A 116 3.09 5.38 12.11
CA LEU A 116 2.22 4.19 12.09
C LEU A 116 2.40 3.32 13.35
N ILE A 117 3.64 3.18 13.86
CA ILE A 117 3.91 2.44 15.10
C ILE A 117 3.28 3.14 16.31
N GLU A 118 3.36 4.47 16.37
CA GLU A 118 2.70 5.27 17.42
C GLU A 118 1.18 5.16 17.34
N TYR A 119 0.62 5.31 16.15
CA TYR A 119 -0.82 5.18 15.91
C TYR A 119 -1.35 3.77 16.18
N ALA A 120 -0.58 2.74 15.86
CA ALA A 120 -0.93 1.35 16.20
C ALA A 120 -1.18 1.17 17.70
N LYS A 121 -0.33 1.76 18.54
CA LYS A 121 -0.50 1.76 20.00
C LYS A 121 -1.67 2.64 20.43
N LYS A 122 -1.75 3.86 19.89
CA LYS A 122 -2.79 4.85 20.25
C LYS A 122 -4.20 4.35 19.96
N PHE A 123 -4.42 3.71 18.80
CA PHE A 123 -5.73 3.28 18.33
C PHE A 123 -5.97 1.78 18.47
N ASN A 124 -5.06 1.05 19.11
CA ASN A 124 -5.12 -0.42 19.23
C ASN A 124 -5.36 -1.11 17.88
N VAL A 125 -4.54 -0.75 16.88
CA VAL A 125 -4.54 -1.34 15.54
C VAL A 125 -3.32 -2.24 15.39
N LYS A 126 -3.52 -3.41 14.80
CA LYS A 126 -2.43 -4.37 14.53
C LYS A 126 -1.51 -3.85 13.44
N LEU A 127 -0.22 -4.20 13.55
CA LEU A 127 0.79 -3.94 12.52
C LEU A 127 1.01 -5.18 11.66
N ILE A 128 1.20 -4.97 10.36
CA ILE A 128 1.66 -5.99 9.42
C ILE A 128 2.86 -5.44 8.65
N CYS A 129 3.84 -6.31 8.36
CA CYS A 129 4.97 -5.97 7.51
C CYS A 129 4.78 -6.61 6.14
N THR A 130 4.82 -5.79 5.10
CA THR A 130 4.69 -6.24 3.71
C THR A 130 5.85 -5.71 2.87
N ASN A 131 5.93 -6.17 1.63
CA ASN A 131 7.00 -5.78 0.72
C ASN A 131 6.49 -5.17 -0.59
N ASP A 132 5.21 -4.83 -0.68
CA ASP A 132 4.61 -4.24 -1.89
C ASP A 132 5.06 -4.96 -3.18
N VAL A 133 4.86 -6.28 -3.22
CA VAL A 133 5.44 -7.18 -4.22
C VAL A 133 4.91 -6.87 -5.62
N HIS A 134 5.81 -6.62 -6.56
CA HIS A 134 5.51 -6.36 -7.97
C HIS A 134 6.09 -7.42 -8.92
N PHE A 135 7.06 -8.22 -8.46
CA PHE A 135 7.68 -9.31 -9.22
C PHE A 135 8.11 -10.44 -8.27
N VAL A 136 8.42 -11.61 -8.82
CA VAL A 136 8.60 -12.83 -8.02
C VAL A 136 9.96 -12.89 -7.36
N ASP A 137 11.03 -12.79 -8.14
CA ASP A 137 12.41 -12.98 -7.70
C ASP A 137 13.23 -11.70 -7.89
N GLU A 138 14.30 -11.53 -7.10
CA GLU A 138 15.18 -10.37 -7.18
C GLU A 138 15.73 -10.12 -8.58
N GLU A 139 16.08 -11.18 -9.32
CA GLU A 139 16.58 -11.13 -10.71
C GLU A 139 15.54 -10.55 -11.69
N ASN A 140 14.25 -10.57 -11.37
CA ASN A 140 13.20 -10.00 -12.22
C ASN A 140 13.12 -8.47 -12.16
N ALA A 141 13.88 -7.82 -11.27
CA ALA A 141 13.85 -6.37 -11.08
C ALA A 141 14.18 -5.59 -12.36
N GLU A 142 15.15 -6.05 -13.16
CA GLU A 142 15.51 -5.40 -14.42
C GLU A 142 14.40 -5.53 -15.48
N ALA A 143 13.77 -6.70 -15.58
CA ALA A 143 12.65 -6.92 -16.48
C ALA A 143 11.46 -6.03 -16.09
N HIS A 144 11.17 -5.93 -14.80
CA HIS A 144 10.12 -5.04 -14.27
C HIS A 144 10.39 -3.57 -14.60
N ASP A 145 11.62 -3.08 -14.42
CA ASP A 145 12.02 -1.71 -14.73
C ASP A 145 11.79 -1.38 -16.22
N ARG A 146 12.14 -2.30 -17.12
CA ARG A 146 11.87 -2.16 -18.57
C ARG A 146 10.37 -2.14 -18.88
N LEU A 147 9.57 -2.98 -18.22
CA LEU A 147 8.12 -2.98 -18.38
C LEU A 147 7.48 -1.66 -17.90
N ILE A 148 8.00 -1.05 -16.84
CA ILE A 148 7.56 0.28 -16.39
C ILE A 148 7.87 1.34 -17.45
N CYS A 149 9.06 1.33 -18.03
CA CYS A 149 9.42 2.23 -19.14
C CYS A 149 8.45 2.07 -20.31
N LEU A 150 8.20 0.83 -20.75
CA LEU A 150 7.27 0.55 -21.83
C LEU A 150 5.85 1.05 -21.53
N SER A 151 5.35 0.79 -20.33
CA SER A 151 3.98 1.17 -19.91
C SER A 151 3.78 2.67 -19.74
N THR A 152 4.85 3.42 -19.45
CA THR A 152 4.83 4.87 -19.24
C THR A 152 5.29 5.66 -20.45
N GLY A 153 5.79 5.00 -21.51
CA GLY A 153 6.34 5.65 -22.70
C GLY A 153 7.63 6.42 -22.41
N LYS A 154 8.45 5.91 -21.49
CA LYS A 154 9.71 6.55 -21.07
C LYS A 154 10.90 5.67 -21.43
N ASP A 155 12.03 6.28 -21.78
CA ASP A 155 13.29 5.57 -21.99
C ASP A 155 14.01 5.29 -20.65
N LEU A 156 14.92 4.30 -20.66
CA LEU A 156 15.66 3.90 -19.46
C LEU A 156 16.57 5.00 -18.89
N ASP A 157 17.04 5.88 -19.74
CA ASP A 157 17.91 7.02 -19.41
C ASP A 157 17.14 8.31 -19.10
N ASP A 158 15.80 8.33 -19.25
CA ASP A 158 14.97 9.49 -18.90
C ASP A 158 15.04 9.77 -17.39
N PRO A 159 15.58 10.93 -16.98
CA PRO A 159 15.72 11.25 -15.55
C PRO A 159 14.38 11.48 -14.84
N THR A 160 13.28 11.64 -15.58
CA THR A 160 11.93 11.86 -15.04
C THR A 160 11.09 10.60 -14.98
N ARG A 161 11.63 9.45 -15.41
CA ARG A 161 10.91 8.19 -15.40
C ARG A 161 10.61 7.70 -13.97
N MET A 162 9.53 6.95 -13.80
CA MET A 162 9.23 6.26 -12.56
C MET A 162 10.31 5.20 -12.28
N LEU A 163 10.83 5.20 -11.05
CA LEU A 163 11.75 4.19 -10.53
C LEU A 163 11.14 3.47 -9.34
N TYR A 164 11.25 2.16 -9.36
CA TYR A 164 11.08 1.32 -8.17
C TYR A 164 12.43 1.10 -7.48
N THR A 165 12.38 0.64 -6.23
CA THR A 165 13.62 0.43 -5.45
C THR A 165 14.36 -0.85 -5.84
N LYS A 166 13.75 -1.68 -6.67
CA LYS A 166 14.19 -3.05 -7.00
C LYS A 166 14.15 -4.02 -5.81
N GLN A 167 13.44 -3.65 -4.75
CA GLN A 167 13.27 -4.46 -3.56
C GLN A 167 11.87 -5.08 -3.46
N GLU A 168 11.00 -4.84 -4.44
CA GLU A 168 9.58 -5.20 -4.45
C GLU A 168 9.35 -6.65 -4.95
N TRP A 169 10.25 -7.57 -4.60
CA TRP A 169 10.12 -9.00 -4.89
C TRP A 169 9.59 -9.82 -3.70
N MET A 170 9.16 -11.06 -3.95
CA MET A 170 8.55 -11.91 -2.93
C MET A 170 9.61 -12.48 -1.99
N LYS A 171 9.82 -11.81 -0.87
CA LYS A 171 10.81 -12.20 0.14
C LYS A 171 10.31 -13.30 1.07
N THR A 172 11.20 -14.21 1.46
CA THR A 172 10.98 -15.17 2.55
C THR A 172 10.82 -14.42 3.89
N ARG A 173 10.44 -15.19 4.92
CA ARG A 173 10.32 -14.63 6.28
C ARG A 173 11.67 -14.14 6.82
N GLU A 174 12.73 -14.86 6.54
CA GLU A 174 14.11 -14.56 6.96
C GLU A 174 14.60 -13.27 6.30
N GLU A 175 14.44 -13.14 5.01
CA GLU A 175 14.81 -11.93 4.24
C GLU A 175 14.03 -10.69 4.67
N ARG A 176 12.75 -10.85 5.02
CA ARG A 176 11.94 -9.76 5.60
C ARG A 176 12.44 -9.33 6.98
N THR A 177 12.99 -10.25 7.76
CA THR A 177 13.54 -9.95 9.09
C THR A 177 14.80 -9.11 8.98
N LEU A 178 15.68 -9.40 8.02
CA LEU A 178 16.89 -8.61 7.74
C LEU A 178 16.54 -7.17 7.33
N CYS A 179 15.47 -6.96 6.57
CA CYS A 179 14.99 -5.62 6.22
C CYS A 179 14.41 -4.82 7.41
N ARG A 180 14.16 -5.44 8.57
CA ARG A 180 13.68 -4.76 9.78
C ARG A 180 14.80 -4.15 10.61
N LEU A 181 16.01 -4.69 10.51
CA LEU A 181 17.15 -4.36 11.38
C LEU A 181 18.14 -3.37 10.72
N SER A 182 18.02 -3.13 9.44
CA SER A 182 18.82 -2.15 8.68
C SER A 182 18.02 -0.86 8.40
#